data_53c9d7adc21bef96b8ad20caf4a455f8
#
_entry.id   53c9d7adc21bef96b8ad20caf4a455f8
#
_cell.length_a   1.000
_cell.length_b   1.000
_cell.length_c   1.000
_cell.angle_alpha   90.00
_cell.angle_beta   90.00
_cell.angle_gamma   90.00
#
_symmetry.space_group_name_H-M   'P 1'
#
loop_
_entity.id
_entity.type
_entity.pdbx_description
1 polymer ?
#
loop_
_entity_poly.entity_id
_entity_poly.type
_entity_poly.pdbx_seq_one_letter_code
_entity_poly.pdbx_strand_id
1 'polypeptide(L)'
;MNFDTDGMKQRRKQKNEELQKRLQQQKLLIVRLVAAAAILLGCAALIFFVPWGLYETGPQQTLQTQQTEPQPTGTGSTDPTATTMVAETTEEQLIRDPYTVIHIAAAGDLNVTDKLVASGGITFDFSTMFLDVMPLLTDADYTVLNFEGILCGSPYGSQLASAPPQILTALYNSGVDMLQVANSKIINNGMYGLETTLQSIRNAGLTSIGAYATNNDYSSSGGYMIQEIGGLRVAFVAFTKGMDGMALPEGSENCVNLLYEDYASNYKKVNTTKIKRILRNVENQKPDITIALLHWGSEYNDAHNATQESIKSLMFSNGVDAIIGSHPHYVQKMELRQDGTFIAYSLGDFISDAARAGTEYSVVLDLEITRDNMTGETKVTGYEYTPIFSVYDEKEGLKVVRLREGIEAYEAGHVSRVTKEVYDQMIYAIKRVDARAKGE
;
A
#
# COMPACT_ATOMS: atom_id res chain seq x y z
N MET A 1 23.22 -23.94 -2.92
CA MET A 1 22.42 -23.45 -4.07
C MET A 1 22.90 -22.06 -4.40
N ASN A 2 23.41 -21.82 -5.62
CA ASN A 2 23.75 -20.46 -6.04
C ASN A 2 22.44 -19.79 -6.46
N PHE A 3 21.93 -18.89 -5.64
CA PHE A 3 20.80 -18.04 -5.99
C PHE A 3 21.20 -17.12 -7.15
N ASP A 4 20.28 -16.92 -8.10
CA ASP A 4 20.45 -15.96 -9.20
C ASP A 4 20.38 -14.52 -8.67
N THR A 5 21.47 -14.12 -8.00
CA THR A 5 21.65 -12.75 -7.51
C THR A 5 21.72 -11.72 -8.63
N ASP A 6 22.01 -12.13 -9.87
CA ASP A 6 22.14 -11.22 -10.99
C ASP A 6 20.78 -10.89 -11.62
N GLY A 7 19.85 -11.84 -11.68
CA GLY A 7 18.45 -11.61 -12.08
C GLY A 7 17.72 -10.70 -11.11
N MET A 8 17.90 -10.89 -9.80
CA MET A 8 17.35 -9.99 -8.77
C MET A 8 17.92 -8.56 -8.87
N LYS A 9 19.24 -8.42 -9.04
CA LYS A 9 19.87 -7.10 -9.27
C LYS A 9 19.34 -6.41 -10.51
N GLN A 10 19.05 -7.15 -11.56
CA GLN A 10 18.54 -6.60 -12.82
C GLN A 10 17.10 -6.11 -12.69
N ARG A 11 16.23 -6.87 -11.97
CA ARG A 11 14.85 -6.45 -11.65
C ARG A 11 14.81 -5.23 -10.74
N ARG A 12 15.62 -5.22 -9.66
CA ARG A 12 15.80 -4.06 -8.78
C ARG A 12 16.26 -2.82 -9.56
N LYS A 13 17.20 -2.99 -10.49
CA LYS A 13 17.65 -1.92 -11.36
C LYS A 13 16.54 -1.38 -12.26
N GLN A 14 15.72 -2.26 -12.85
CA GLN A 14 14.58 -1.85 -13.68
C GLN A 14 13.52 -1.09 -12.87
N LYS A 15 13.16 -1.58 -11.68
CA LYS A 15 12.19 -0.90 -10.79
C LYS A 15 12.73 0.47 -10.36
N ASN A 16 14.01 0.57 -10.02
CA ASN A 16 14.65 1.85 -9.68
C ASN A 16 14.70 2.83 -10.87
N GLU A 17 14.95 2.34 -12.08
CA GLU A 17 14.92 3.17 -13.30
C GLU A 17 13.49 3.66 -13.59
N GLU A 18 12.49 2.82 -13.34
CA GLU A 18 11.09 3.18 -13.50
C GLU A 18 10.63 4.21 -12.45
N LEU A 19 11.05 4.03 -11.20
CA LEU A 19 10.84 5.00 -10.12
C LEU A 19 11.50 6.36 -10.45
N GLN A 20 12.74 6.34 -10.92
CA GLN A 20 13.43 7.56 -11.35
C GLN A 20 12.73 8.24 -12.52
N LYS A 21 12.21 7.49 -13.49
CA LYS A 21 11.40 8.03 -14.59
C LYS A 21 10.09 8.67 -14.06
N ARG A 22 9.41 8.02 -13.12
CA ARG A 22 8.20 8.57 -12.46
C ARG A 22 8.51 9.88 -11.73
N LEU A 23 9.60 9.92 -10.95
CA LEU A 23 10.05 11.14 -10.25
C LEU A 23 10.43 12.28 -11.21
N GLN A 24 11.08 11.97 -12.34
CA GLN A 24 11.38 12.96 -13.37
C GLN A 24 10.12 13.50 -14.04
N GLN A 25 9.14 12.64 -14.33
CA GLN A 25 7.86 13.06 -14.90
C GLN A 25 7.08 13.97 -13.94
N GLN A 26 7.07 13.67 -12.65
CA GLN A 26 6.44 14.52 -11.63
C GLN A 26 7.15 15.89 -11.53
N LYS A 27 8.48 15.93 -11.49
CA LYS A 27 9.25 17.19 -11.51
C LYS A 27 8.92 18.03 -12.75
N LEU A 28 8.83 17.39 -13.91
CA LEU A 28 8.49 18.06 -15.16
C LEU A 28 7.04 18.61 -15.14
N LEU A 29 6.11 17.87 -14.54
CA LEU A 29 4.74 18.31 -14.36
C LEU A 29 4.65 19.54 -13.45
N ILE A 30 5.36 19.53 -12.33
CA ILE A 30 5.43 20.67 -11.39
C ILE A 30 6.00 21.90 -12.10
N VAL A 31 7.10 21.76 -12.84
CA VAL A 31 7.68 22.87 -13.61
C VAL A 31 6.68 23.43 -14.63
N ARG A 32 5.93 22.56 -15.32
CA ARG A 32 4.89 22.98 -16.28
C ARG A 32 3.73 23.72 -15.60
N LEU A 33 3.30 23.26 -14.42
CA LEU A 33 2.24 23.91 -13.65
C LEU A 33 2.70 25.28 -13.12
N VAL A 34 3.93 25.40 -12.63
CA VAL A 34 4.50 26.68 -12.19
C VAL A 34 4.63 27.64 -13.36
N ALA A 35 5.10 27.17 -14.53
CA ALA A 35 5.17 27.99 -15.74
C ALA A 35 3.78 28.46 -16.21
N ALA A 36 2.78 27.57 -16.19
CA ALA A 36 1.41 27.92 -16.53
C ALA A 36 0.82 28.96 -15.57
N ALA A 37 1.06 28.81 -14.26
CA ALA A 37 0.64 29.79 -13.25
C ALA A 37 1.32 31.15 -13.45
N ALA A 38 2.59 31.20 -13.77
CA ALA A 38 3.35 32.41 -14.08
C ALA A 38 2.77 33.12 -15.32
N ILE A 39 2.43 32.37 -16.37
CA ILE A 39 1.79 32.91 -17.59
C ILE A 39 0.42 33.49 -17.26
N LEU A 40 -0.40 32.79 -16.46
CA LEU A 40 -1.73 33.29 -16.05
C LEU A 40 -1.62 34.57 -15.21
N LEU A 41 -0.66 34.65 -14.30
CA LEU A 41 -0.38 35.86 -13.52
C LEU A 41 0.10 37.02 -14.40
N GLY A 42 0.95 36.73 -15.39
CA GLY A 42 1.41 37.72 -16.38
C GLY A 42 0.27 38.25 -17.26
N CYS A 43 -0.63 37.36 -17.71
CA CYS A 43 -1.83 37.75 -18.47
C CYS A 43 -2.81 38.59 -17.62
N ALA A 44 -3.01 38.22 -16.33
CA ALA A 44 -3.83 39.00 -15.42
C ALA A 44 -3.25 40.42 -15.20
N ALA A 45 -1.92 40.54 -15.03
CA ALA A 45 -1.25 41.83 -14.89
C ALA A 45 -1.41 42.72 -16.16
N LEU A 46 -1.36 42.12 -17.35
CA LEU A 46 -1.60 42.85 -18.61
C LEU A 46 -3.03 43.35 -18.73
N ILE A 47 -4.05 42.62 -18.23
CA ILE A 47 -5.44 43.04 -18.23
C ILE A 47 -5.66 44.22 -17.28
N PHE A 48 -4.92 44.32 -16.16
CA PHE A 48 -5.06 45.44 -15.22
C PHE A 48 -4.26 46.68 -15.61
N PHE A 49 -3.30 46.60 -16.54
CA PHE A 49 -2.47 47.73 -16.95
C PHE A 49 -2.79 48.30 -18.33
N VAL A 50 -3.81 47.80 -19.05
CA VAL A 50 -4.31 48.41 -20.30
C VAL A 50 -5.34 49.53 -19.95
N PRO A 51 -5.07 50.80 -20.30
CA PRO A 51 -6.06 51.87 -20.05
C PRO A 51 -7.32 51.64 -20.86
N TRP A 52 -8.46 51.71 -20.21
CA TRP A 52 -9.80 51.71 -20.83
C TRP A 52 -9.96 52.94 -21.72
N GLY A 53 -9.62 52.80 -23.02
CA GLY A 53 -9.70 53.96 -23.89
C GLY A 53 -9.69 53.72 -25.40
N LEU A 54 -9.75 52.48 -25.90
CA LEU A 54 -9.74 52.24 -27.34
C LEU A 54 -10.69 51.08 -27.71
N TYR A 55 -11.99 51.32 -27.71
CA TYR A 55 -12.92 50.50 -28.46
C TYR A 55 -13.76 51.44 -29.35
N GLU A 56 -13.33 51.68 -30.58
CA GLU A 56 -14.18 52.12 -31.66
C GLU A 56 -14.78 50.92 -32.37
N THR A 57 -16.11 51.00 -32.56
CA THR A 57 -16.95 50.00 -33.20
C THR A 57 -16.76 50.01 -34.72
N GLY A 58 -16.33 48.89 -35.29
CA GLY A 58 -16.33 48.63 -36.73
C GLY A 58 -17.21 47.41 -37.08
N PRO A 59 -17.78 47.30 -38.30
CA PRO A 59 -18.98 46.52 -38.57
C PRO A 59 -18.75 45.01 -38.69
N GLN A 60 -19.80 44.29 -38.31
CA GLN A 60 -19.93 42.82 -38.42
C GLN A 60 -19.82 42.35 -39.88
N GLN A 61 -18.91 41.43 -40.16
CA GLN A 61 -18.98 40.59 -41.36
C GLN A 61 -19.31 39.15 -40.96
N THR A 62 -20.42 38.70 -41.50
CA THR A 62 -20.95 37.35 -41.44
C THR A 62 -20.06 36.42 -42.26
N LEU A 63 -19.44 35.42 -41.65
CA LEU A 63 -18.78 34.33 -42.35
C LEU A 63 -19.67 33.09 -42.36
N GLN A 64 -20.08 32.73 -43.56
CA GLN A 64 -20.82 31.52 -43.90
C GLN A 64 -19.95 30.29 -43.74
N THR A 65 -20.50 29.29 -43.12
CA THR A 65 -20.00 27.91 -43.02
C THR A 65 -20.10 27.22 -44.38
N GLN A 66 -19.01 26.78 -44.96
CA GLN A 66 -19.03 25.76 -46.02
C GLN A 66 -18.53 24.43 -45.44
N GLN A 67 -19.43 23.46 -45.47
CA GLN A 67 -19.14 22.05 -45.35
C GLN A 67 -18.54 21.54 -46.67
N THR A 68 -17.45 20.82 -46.60
CA THR A 68 -16.97 19.95 -47.67
C THR A 68 -16.60 18.58 -47.09
N GLU A 69 -17.41 17.59 -47.46
CA GLU A 69 -17.07 16.16 -47.39
C GLU A 69 -15.95 15.85 -48.40
N PRO A 70 -15.12 14.87 -48.15
CA PRO A 70 -14.48 14.10 -49.21
C PRO A 70 -14.91 12.64 -49.17
N GLN A 71 -15.36 12.16 -50.31
CA GLN A 71 -15.58 10.76 -50.66
C GLN A 71 -14.23 10.00 -50.91
N PRO A 72 -14.27 8.65 -50.88
CA PRO A 72 -13.06 7.81 -50.80
C PRO A 72 -12.61 7.33 -52.19
N THR A 73 -11.32 7.18 -52.34
CA THR A 73 -10.78 6.29 -53.39
C THR A 73 -9.78 5.34 -52.76
N GLY A 74 -10.01 4.05 -53.05
CA GLY A 74 -9.25 2.93 -52.57
C GLY A 74 -7.93 2.73 -53.29
N THR A 75 -7.15 1.86 -52.73
CA THR A 75 -6.64 0.61 -53.29
C THR A 75 -5.56 0.07 -52.40
N GLY A 76 -5.76 -1.10 -51.96
CA GLY A 76 -5.06 -2.26 -51.64
C GLY A 76 -3.53 -2.23 -51.37
N SER A 77 -3.17 -2.74 -50.19
CA SER A 77 -2.08 -3.68 -50.08
C SER A 77 -2.26 -4.47 -48.79
N THR A 78 -2.52 -5.73 -48.95
CA THR A 78 -2.49 -6.77 -47.92
C THR A 78 -1.05 -7.00 -47.52
N ASP A 79 -0.76 -6.86 -46.23
CA ASP A 79 0.38 -7.51 -45.61
C ASP A 79 -0.11 -8.24 -44.35
N PRO A 80 -0.05 -9.57 -44.31
CA PRO A 80 -0.41 -10.36 -43.17
C PRO A 80 0.85 -10.66 -42.37
N THR A 81 0.86 -10.33 -41.11
CA THR A 81 1.53 -11.07 -40.03
C THR A 81 1.84 -10.13 -38.85
N ALA A 82 0.82 -9.78 -38.09
CA ALA A 82 1.03 -9.56 -36.69
C ALA A 82 0.82 -10.89 -35.98
N THR A 83 1.84 -11.74 -36.00
CA THR A 83 1.90 -12.90 -35.14
C THR A 83 2.00 -12.43 -33.72
N THR A 84 0.91 -12.56 -32.98
CA THR A 84 0.91 -12.49 -31.52
C THR A 84 1.86 -13.57 -31.03
N MET A 85 3.09 -13.21 -30.70
CA MET A 85 4.01 -14.08 -30.00
C MET A 85 3.47 -14.30 -28.59
N VAL A 86 2.64 -15.30 -28.41
CA VAL A 86 2.55 -16.00 -27.14
C VAL A 86 3.92 -16.62 -26.97
N ALA A 87 4.71 -16.13 -26.04
CA ALA A 87 5.99 -16.74 -25.71
C ALA A 87 5.70 -18.13 -25.15
N GLU A 88 5.78 -19.13 -26.01
CA GLU A 88 5.86 -20.52 -25.57
C GLU A 88 7.17 -20.65 -24.80
N THR A 89 7.08 -20.86 -23.49
CA THR A 89 8.22 -21.21 -22.65
C THR A 89 8.73 -22.56 -23.13
N THR A 90 9.83 -22.59 -23.81
CA THR A 90 10.42 -23.83 -24.30
C THR A 90 11.03 -24.61 -23.14
N GLU A 91 11.08 -25.95 -23.28
CA GLU A 91 11.72 -26.85 -22.29
C GLU A 91 13.15 -26.40 -21.93
N GLU A 92 13.86 -25.82 -22.90
CA GLU A 92 15.20 -25.23 -22.74
C GLU A 92 15.21 -23.98 -21.82
N GLN A 93 14.14 -23.20 -21.80
CA GLN A 93 13.96 -22.02 -20.95
C GLN A 93 13.62 -22.43 -19.51
N LEU A 94 12.82 -23.51 -19.34
CA LEU A 94 12.52 -24.11 -18.03
C LEU A 94 13.78 -24.73 -17.37
N ILE A 95 14.71 -25.29 -18.18
CA ILE A 95 15.98 -25.80 -17.69
C ILE A 95 16.92 -24.64 -17.27
N ARG A 96 16.82 -23.48 -17.90
CA ARG A 96 17.61 -22.28 -17.58
C ARG A 96 17.14 -21.59 -16.29
N ASP A 97 15.83 -21.47 -16.12
CA ASP A 97 15.21 -20.79 -14.99
C ASP A 97 14.19 -21.72 -14.31
N PRO A 98 14.68 -22.72 -13.54
CA PRO A 98 13.79 -23.72 -12.92
C PRO A 98 12.86 -23.13 -11.86
N TYR A 99 13.17 -21.95 -11.36
CA TYR A 99 12.40 -21.26 -10.33
C TYR A 99 12.09 -19.82 -10.72
N THR A 100 10.89 -19.36 -10.36
CA THR A 100 10.54 -17.94 -10.34
C THR A 100 10.46 -17.51 -8.87
N VAL A 101 11.19 -16.47 -8.50
CA VAL A 101 11.20 -15.92 -7.15
C VAL A 101 10.68 -14.50 -7.18
N ILE A 102 9.76 -14.18 -6.27
CA ILE A 102 9.27 -12.83 -6.03
C ILE A 102 9.40 -12.46 -4.55
N HIS A 103 9.52 -11.17 -4.28
CA HIS A 103 9.57 -10.59 -2.96
C HIS A 103 8.38 -9.68 -2.72
N ILE A 104 7.63 -9.92 -1.63
CA ILE A 104 6.53 -9.08 -1.19
C ILE A 104 6.95 -8.37 0.09
N ALA A 105 7.11 -7.04 0.03
CA ALA A 105 7.30 -6.26 1.24
C ALA A 105 5.95 -5.97 1.90
N ALA A 106 5.92 -6.03 3.23
CA ALA A 106 4.75 -5.64 4.00
C ALA A 106 5.15 -4.76 5.19
N ALA A 107 4.40 -3.67 5.38
CA ALA A 107 4.52 -2.80 6.53
C ALA A 107 3.22 -2.80 7.34
N GLY A 108 3.33 -2.52 8.64
CA GLY A 108 2.20 -2.53 9.57
C GLY A 108 1.28 -1.32 9.46
N ASP A 109 0.77 -0.85 10.59
CA ASP A 109 -0.27 0.17 10.64
C ASP A 109 0.31 1.59 10.41
N LEU A 110 -0.20 2.30 9.40
CA LEU A 110 -0.04 3.74 9.31
C LEU A 110 -1.24 4.39 10.00
N ASN A 111 -1.02 4.85 11.23
CA ASN A 111 -2.07 5.51 12.03
C ASN A 111 -2.12 7.00 11.73
N VAL A 112 -3.31 7.51 11.39
CA VAL A 112 -3.51 8.94 11.16
C VAL A 112 -3.74 9.65 12.48
N THR A 113 -2.69 10.31 13.00
CA THR A 113 -2.69 11.07 14.25
C THR A 113 -2.45 12.56 14.01
N ASP A 114 -2.73 13.38 15.01
CA ASP A 114 -2.46 14.82 14.96
C ASP A 114 -0.96 15.10 14.75
N LYS A 115 -0.09 14.30 15.38
CA LYS A 115 1.35 14.43 15.24
C LYS A 115 1.84 14.08 13.84
N LEU A 116 1.27 13.02 13.22
CA LEU A 116 1.56 12.67 11.83
C LEU A 116 1.17 13.82 10.89
N VAL A 117 -0.04 14.37 11.06
CA VAL A 117 -0.51 15.48 10.22
C VAL A 117 0.35 16.72 10.40
N ALA A 118 0.67 17.09 11.66
CA ALA A 118 1.53 18.22 11.96
C ALA A 118 2.92 18.11 11.35
N SER A 119 3.43 16.88 11.21
CA SER A 119 4.75 16.60 10.63
C SER A 119 4.85 16.95 9.14
N GLY A 120 3.72 17.07 8.42
CA GLY A 120 3.68 17.58 7.05
C GLY A 120 3.76 19.10 6.93
N GLY A 121 3.72 19.83 8.06
CA GLY A 121 3.72 21.29 8.08
C GLY A 121 2.51 21.90 7.38
N ILE A 122 2.64 23.17 6.99
CA ILE A 122 1.53 23.94 6.37
C ILE A 122 1.17 23.40 4.98
N THR A 123 2.13 22.85 4.26
CA THR A 123 1.96 22.32 2.90
C THR A 123 1.65 20.83 2.84
N PHE A 124 1.61 20.16 3.99
CA PHE A 124 1.45 18.72 4.11
C PHE A 124 2.49 17.94 3.29
N ASP A 125 3.76 18.34 3.41
CA ASP A 125 4.87 17.66 2.74
C ASP A 125 5.40 16.51 3.61
N PHE A 126 5.11 15.28 3.20
CA PHE A 126 5.57 14.05 3.84
C PHE A 126 6.72 13.38 3.09
N SER A 127 7.35 14.06 2.12
CA SER A 127 8.34 13.48 1.21
C SER A 127 9.57 12.91 1.90
N THR A 128 9.92 13.43 3.09
CA THR A 128 11.09 12.97 3.86
C THR A 128 10.74 11.94 4.96
N MET A 129 9.47 11.66 5.18
CA MET A 129 8.99 10.83 6.30
C MET A 129 9.48 9.38 6.21
N PHE A 130 9.57 8.83 5.00
CA PHE A 130 9.86 7.42 4.74
C PHE A 130 11.20 7.19 4.02
N LEU A 131 12.08 8.21 3.89
CA LEU A 131 13.31 8.10 3.10
C LEU A 131 14.24 6.98 3.57
N ASP A 132 14.38 6.80 4.89
CA ASP A 132 15.31 5.83 5.45
C ASP A 132 14.83 4.38 5.24
N VAL A 133 13.52 4.16 5.12
CA VAL A 133 12.92 2.84 4.87
C VAL A 133 12.53 2.62 3.40
N MET A 134 12.61 3.66 2.56
CA MET A 134 12.29 3.57 1.13
C MET A 134 12.97 2.38 0.43
N PRO A 135 14.27 2.07 0.64
CA PRO A 135 14.89 0.92 0.01
C PRO A 135 14.21 -0.42 0.33
N LEU A 136 13.68 -0.58 1.56
CA LEU A 136 12.95 -1.79 1.96
C LEU A 136 11.64 -1.96 1.19
N LEU A 137 11.01 -0.84 0.83
CA LEU A 137 9.72 -0.80 0.13
C LEU A 137 9.88 -0.88 -1.39
N THR A 138 10.99 -0.31 -1.93
CA THR A 138 11.25 -0.28 -3.38
C THR A 138 11.99 -1.50 -3.90
N ASP A 139 12.73 -2.21 -3.03
CA ASP A 139 13.51 -3.37 -3.43
C ASP A 139 12.64 -4.63 -3.63
N ALA A 140 11.47 -4.70 -3.01
CA ALA A 140 10.50 -5.76 -3.25
C ALA A 140 9.79 -5.62 -4.60
N ASP A 141 9.27 -6.73 -5.12
CA ASP A 141 8.49 -6.74 -6.37
C ASP A 141 7.11 -6.08 -6.18
N TYR A 142 6.56 -6.16 -4.95
CA TYR A 142 5.28 -5.55 -4.58
C TYR A 142 5.24 -5.22 -3.09
N THR A 143 4.67 -4.07 -2.72
CA THR A 143 4.67 -3.58 -1.34
C THR A 143 3.26 -3.28 -0.86
N VAL A 144 2.87 -3.88 0.28
CA VAL A 144 1.57 -3.68 0.91
C VAL A 144 1.71 -3.00 2.28
N LEU A 145 0.72 -2.17 2.66
CA LEU A 145 0.69 -1.43 3.93
C LEU A 145 -0.75 -1.33 4.44
N ASN A 146 -0.96 -1.40 5.77
CA ASN A 146 -2.26 -1.08 6.35
C ASN A 146 -2.40 0.43 6.57
N PHE A 147 -3.34 1.08 5.87
CA PHE A 147 -3.65 2.50 6.03
C PHE A 147 -4.81 2.68 7.02
N GLU A 148 -4.49 2.87 8.30
CA GLU A 148 -5.47 3.02 9.36
C GLU A 148 -5.93 4.47 9.52
N GLY A 149 -6.78 4.88 8.58
CA GLY A 149 -7.32 6.21 8.46
C GLY A 149 -8.27 6.35 7.29
N ILE A 150 -8.76 7.57 7.10
CA ILE A 150 -9.60 7.95 5.95
C ILE A 150 -9.05 9.21 5.26
N LEU A 151 -9.58 9.51 4.08
CA LEU A 151 -9.25 10.70 3.30
C LEU A 151 -10.55 11.44 2.94
N CYS A 152 -11.17 12.08 3.94
CA CYS A 152 -12.45 12.75 3.79
C CYS A 152 -12.36 14.29 3.83
N GLY A 153 -11.14 14.84 3.80
CA GLY A 153 -10.90 16.27 3.96
C GLY A 153 -10.72 16.69 5.42
N SER A 154 -10.66 18.00 5.65
CA SER A 154 -10.53 18.60 6.98
C SER A 154 -11.81 18.41 7.82
N PRO A 155 -11.72 18.27 9.16
CA PRO A 155 -10.48 18.37 9.95
C PRO A 155 -9.59 17.13 9.81
N TYR A 156 -8.28 17.37 9.64
CA TYR A 156 -7.28 16.32 9.60
C TYR A 156 -6.83 15.95 11.02
N GLY A 157 -6.33 14.71 11.19
CA GLY A 157 -5.80 14.21 12.44
C GLY A 157 -6.70 13.23 13.17
N SER A 158 -6.45 13.04 14.46
CA SER A 158 -6.98 11.94 15.28
C SER A 158 -8.51 11.93 15.41
N GLN A 159 -9.18 13.09 15.36
CA GLN A 159 -10.62 13.18 15.58
C GLN A 159 -11.44 12.30 14.61
N LEU A 160 -11.09 12.32 13.33
CA LEU A 160 -11.72 11.50 12.29
C LEU A 160 -10.76 10.45 11.73
N ALA A 161 -9.52 10.43 12.18
CA ALA A 161 -8.41 9.73 11.52
C ALA A 161 -8.32 10.11 10.02
N SER A 162 -8.59 11.40 9.70
CA SER A 162 -8.54 11.91 8.33
C SER A 162 -7.16 12.44 8.00
N ALA A 163 -6.54 11.92 6.92
CA ALA A 163 -5.23 12.35 6.44
C ALA A 163 -5.35 13.38 5.31
N PRO A 164 -4.37 14.32 5.20
CA PRO A 164 -4.18 15.08 3.98
C PRO A 164 -3.80 14.13 2.81
N PRO A 165 -4.37 14.31 1.61
CA PRO A 165 -4.14 13.39 0.49
C PRO A 165 -2.68 13.32 0.03
N GLN A 166 -1.84 14.29 0.39
CA GLN A 166 -0.41 14.30 0.10
C GLN A 166 0.35 13.12 0.74
N ILE A 167 -0.19 12.50 1.81
CA ILE A 167 0.38 11.29 2.40
C ILE A 167 0.43 10.14 1.38
N LEU A 168 -0.59 10.03 0.52
CA LEU A 168 -0.63 9.01 -0.53
C LEU A 168 0.49 9.20 -1.57
N THR A 169 0.80 10.46 -1.90
CA THR A 169 1.92 10.77 -2.79
C THR A 169 3.26 10.35 -2.16
N ALA A 170 3.43 10.59 -0.85
CA ALA A 170 4.64 10.15 -0.14
C ALA A 170 4.75 8.63 -0.11
N LEU A 171 3.67 7.90 0.17
CA LEU A 171 3.63 6.44 0.16
C LEU A 171 3.93 5.87 -1.25
N TYR A 172 3.27 6.39 -2.28
CA TYR A 172 3.53 5.98 -3.67
C TYR A 172 4.99 6.19 -4.07
N ASN A 173 5.56 7.36 -3.76
CA ASN A 173 6.95 7.68 -4.07
C ASN A 173 7.94 6.83 -3.26
N SER A 174 7.53 6.33 -2.10
CA SER A 174 8.34 5.43 -1.25
C SER A 174 8.27 3.97 -1.69
N GLY A 175 7.47 3.63 -2.72
CA GLY A 175 7.42 2.28 -3.27
C GLY A 175 6.23 1.44 -2.80
N VAL A 176 5.27 2.00 -2.07
CA VAL A 176 4.03 1.29 -1.73
C VAL A 176 3.17 1.13 -2.98
N ASP A 177 2.61 -0.06 -3.16
CA ASP A 177 1.74 -0.43 -4.30
C ASP A 177 0.27 -0.59 -3.86
N MET A 178 0.03 -1.17 -2.68
CA MET A 178 -1.31 -1.51 -2.20
C MET A 178 -1.53 -1.06 -0.76
N LEU A 179 -2.72 -0.53 -0.48
CA LEU A 179 -3.19 -0.20 0.85
C LEU A 179 -4.31 -1.15 1.28
N GLN A 180 -4.10 -1.87 2.39
CA GLN A 180 -5.20 -2.48 3.12
C GLN A 180 -6.02 -1.37 3.77
N VAL A 181 -7.32 -1.37 3.51
CA VAL A 181 -8.28 -0.39 4.06
C VAL A 181 -9.41 -1.04 4.85
N ALA A 182 -9.42 -2.37 4.94
CA ALA A 182 -10.27 -3.07 5.90
C ALA A 182 -9.64 -2.97 7.29
N ASN A 183 -9.96 -1.91 8.02
CA ASN A 183 -9.44 -1.61 9.35
C ASN A 183 -10.46 -0.84 10.21
N SER A 184 -10.07 -0.47 11.43
CA SER A 184 -10.94 0.16 12.42
C SER A 184 -11.52 1.51 11.97
N LYS A 185 -10.84 2.24 11.10
CA LYS A 185 -11.12 3.65 10.79
C LYS A 185 -11.89 3.87 9.49
N ILE A 186 -12.03 2.85 8.65
CA ILE A 186 -12.49 3.01 7.26
C ILE A 186 -13.86 3.69 7.10
N ILE A 187 -14.73 3.64 8.12
CA ILE A 187 -16.03 4.31 8.11
C ILE A 187 -16.14 5.46 9.13
N ASN A 188 -15.01 6.04 9.58
CA ASN A 188 -15.03 7.11 10.59
C ASN A 188 -15.88 8.33 10.19
N ASN A 189 -16.08 8.58 8.90
CA ASN A 189 -17.03 9.58 8.39
C ASN A 189 -18.12 8.91 7.54
N GLY A 190 -18.62 7.76 7.99
CA GLY A 190 -19.63 6.96 7.29
C GLY A 190 -19.17 6.52 5.91
N MET A 191 -20.13 6.24 5.02
CA MET A 191 -19.84 5.82 3.65
C MET A 191 -19.14 6.90 2.84
N TYR A 192 -19.41 8.19 3.12
CA TYR A 192 -18.69 9.30 2.46
C TYR A 192 -17.17 9.21 2.70
N GLY A 193 -16.73 8.97 3.96
CA GLY A 193 -15.32 8.80 4.29
C GLY A 193 -14.70 7.59 3.57
N LEU A 194 -15.42 6.48 3.51
CA LEU A 194 -14.99 5.28 2.78
C LEU A 194 -14.83 5.56 1.27
N GLU A 195 -15.86 6.12 0.64
CA GLU A 195 -15.86 6.39 -0.81
C GLU A 195 -14.76 7.36 -1.22
N THR A 196 -14.61 8.47 -0.48
CA THR A 196 -13.57 9.48 -0.74
C THR A 196 -12.17 8.92 -0.53
N THR A 197 -11.99 8.03 0.46
CA THR A 197 -10.73 7.33 0.71
C THR A 197 -10.36 6.44 -0.48
N LEU A 198 -11.26 5.57 -0.93
CA LEU A 198 -11.03 4.69 -2.07
C LEU A 198 -10.75 5.47 -3.36
N GLN A 199 -11.46 6.59 -3.58
CA GLN A 199 -11.25 7.44 -4.74
C GLN A 199 -9.88 8.14 -4.68
N SER A 200 -9.47 8.64 -3.51
CA SER A 200 -8.18 9.30 -3.30
C SER A 200 -7.01 8.35 -3.54
N ILE A 201 -7.10 7.12 -3.01
CA ILE A 201 -6.10 6.06 -3.22
C ILE A 201 -5.94 5.78 -4.71
N ARG A 202 -7.04 5.59 -5.43
CA ARG A 202 -7.04 5.38 -6.89
C ARG A 202 -6.39 6.53 -7.66
N ASN A 203 -6.75 7.77 -7.29
CA ASN A 203 -6.22 8.98 -7.93
C ASN A 203 -4.71 9.14 -7.71
N ALA A 204 -4.20 8.63 -6.60
CA ALA A 204 -2.76 8.62 -6.30
C ALA A 204 -1.99 7.51 -7.04
N GLY A 205 -2.66 6.63 -7.78
CA GLY A 205 -2.05 5.51 -8.48
C GLY A 205 -1.79 4.29 -7.59
N LEU A 206 -2.35 4.26 -6.38
CA LEU A 206 -2.27 3.15 -5.46
C LEU A 206 -3.48 2.21 -5.61
N THR A 207 -3.32 0.97 -5.20
CA THR A 207 -4.40 -0.01 -5.12
C THR A 207 -4.95 -0.07 -3.69
N SER A 208 -6.24 -0.40 -3.52
CA SER A 208 -6.85 -0.62 -2.20
C SER A 208 -7.54 -1.97 -2.12
N ILE A 209 -7.55 -2.59 -0.94
CA ILE A 209 -8.18 -3.88 -0.72
C ILE A 209 -8.95 -3.94 0.60
N GLY A 210 -10.06 -4.70 0.60
CA GLY A 210 -10.84 -5.04 1.78
C GLY A 210 -12.03 -4.14 2.05
N ALA A 211 -12.16 -3.00 1.32
CA ALA A 211 -13.36 -2.16 1.34
C ALA A 211 -13.78 -1.77 -0.07
N TYR A 212 -15.06 -1.47 -0.24
CA TYR A 212 -15.73 -1.25 -1.52
C TYR A 212 -16.72 -0.08 -1.39
N ALA A 213 -16.79 0.79 -2.39
CA ALA A 213 -17.67 1.96 -2.34
C ALA A 213 -19.15 1.55 -2.30
N THR A 214 -19.52 0.46 -2.99
CA THR A 214 -20.89 -0.05 -3.07
C THR A 214 -20.93 -1.58 -2.97
N ASN A 215 -22.12 -2.14 -2.70
CA ASN A 215 -22.34 -3.58 -2.80
C ASN A 215 -22.11 -4.12 -4.23
N ASN A 216 -22.30 -3.27 -5.26
CA ASN A 216 -22.00 -3.67 -6.64
C ASN A 216 -20.50 -3.79 -6.89
N ASP A 217 -19.69 -2.87 -6.34
CA ASP A 217 -18.22 -2.95 -6.44
C ASP A 217 -17.71 -4.21 -5.73
N TYR A 218 -18.26 -4.50 -4.54
CA TYR A 218 -17.98 -5.77 -3.85
C TYR A 218 -18.34 -6.99 -4.70
N SER A 219 -19.55 -6.99 -5.30
CA SER A 219 -20.02 -8.12 -6.10
C SER A 219 -19.16 -8.32 -7.35
N SER A 220 -18.70 -7.24 -7.96
CA SER A 220 -17.82 -7.26 -9.12
C SER A 220 -16.42 -7.78 -8.79
N SER A 221 -15.89 -7.43 -7.60
CA SER A 221 -14.57 -7.88 -7.15
C SER A 221 -14.60 -9.29 -6.55
N GLY A 222 -15.74 -9.75 -6.05
CA GLY A 222 -15.87 -11.00 -5.31
C GLY A 222 -15.24 -10.99 -3.91
N GLY A 223 -14.76 -9.83 -3.43
CA GLY A 223 -14.16 -9.66 -2.10
C GLY A 223 -12.65 -9.89 -2.05
N TYR A 224 -11.98 -10.01 -3.18
CA TYR A 224 -10.55 -10.27 -3.33
C TYR A 224 -9.95 -9.45 -4.49
N MET A 225 -8.63 -9.56 -4.67
CA MET A 225 -7.88 -8.99 -5.78
C MET A 225 -6.80 -9.97 -6.24
N ILE A 226 -6.51 -10.01 -7.54
CA ILE A 226 -5.37 -10.74 -8.11
C ILE A 226 -4.45 -9.73 -8.78
N GLN A 227 -3.16 -9.84 -8.47
CA GLN A 227 -2.09 -9.05 -9.08
C GLN A 227 -1.10 -9.97 -9.79
N GLU A 228 -0.64 -9.55 -10.94
CA GLU A 228 0.45 -10.18 -11.66
C GLU A 228 1.78 -9.59 -11.15
N ILE A 229 2.56 -10.38 -10.42
CA ILE A 229 3.80 -9.93 -9.79
C ILE A 229 4.91 -10.88 -10.21
N GLY A 230 5.89 -10.39 -10.96
CA GLY A 230 7.03 -11.20 -11.41
C GLY A 230 6.64 -12.45 -12.22
N GLY A 231 5.47 -12.43 -12.86
CA GLY A 231 4.93 -13.57 -13.61
C GLY A 231 4.11 -14.56 -12.77
N LEU A 232 3.90 -14.29 -11.49
CA LEU A 232 3.01 -15.05 -10.62
C LEU A 232 1.67 -14.31 -10.45
N ARG A 233 0.58 -15.07 -10.40
CA ARG A 233 -0.76 -14.60 -10.06
C ARG A 233 -0.96 -14.66 -8.56
N VAL A 234 -0.73 -13.54 -7.88
CA VAL A 234 -0.85 -13.41 -6.41
C VAL A 234 -2.26 -12.94 -6.07
N ALA A 235 -3.02 -13.74 -5.35
CA ALA A 235 -4.31 -13.34 -4.83
C ALA A 235 -4.15 -12.70 -3.46
N PHE A 236 -4.82 -11.57 -3.27
CA PHE A 236 -4.93 -10.90 -1.97
C PHE A 236 -6.38 -10.91 -1.48
N VAL A 237 -6.56 -11.19 -0.21
CA VAL A 237 -7.80 -10.97 0.53
C VAL A 237 -7.49 -10.12 1.75
N ALA A 238 -8.41 -9.22 2.14
CA ALA A 238 -8.22 -8.43 3.35
C ALA A 238 -9.50 -8.39 4.17
N PHE A 239 -9.35 -8.47 5.50
CA PHE A 239 -10.47 -8.47 6.44
C PHE A 239 -10.14 -7.65 7.69
N THR A 240 -11.16 -7.03 8.28
CA THR A 240 -11.05 -6.41 9.61
C THR A 240 -11.94 -7.09 10.64
N LYS A 241 -11.51 -7.06 11.90
CA LYS A 241 -12.38 -7.49 13.03
C LYS A 241 -13.62 -6.63 13.17
N GLY A 242 -13.53 -5.32 12.88
CA GLY A 242 -14.62 -4.36 12.99
C GLY A 242 -14.12 -2.94 12.82
N MET A 243 -14.99 -1.97 13.09
CA MET A 243 -14.77 -0.54 12.91
C MET A 243 -15.13 0.21 14.21
N ASP A 244 -14.39 -0.06 15.30
CA ASP A 244 -14.52 0.57 16.62
C ASP A 244 -15.97 0.64 17.16
N GLY A 245 -16.73 -0.43 16.97
CA GLY A 245 -18.13 -0.53 17.37
C GLY A 245 -19.12 0.15 16.42
N MET A 246 -18.65 0.79 15.35
CA MET A 246 -19.53 1.36 14.32
C MET A 246 -20.10 0.27 13.43
N ALA A 247 -21.39 0.38 13.10
CA ALA A 247 -22.08 -0.52 12.17
C ALA A 247 -22.10 0.09 10.77
N LEU A 248 -22.02 -0.76 9.75
CA LEU A 248 -22.27 -0.34 8.38
C LEU A 248 -23.74 0.09 8.23
N PRO A 249 -24.04 1.18 7.52
CA PRO A 249 -25.40 1.56 7.19
C PRO A 249 -26.15 0.48 6.41
N GLU A 250 -27.47 0.49 6.53
CA GLU A 250 -28.36 -0.37 5.72
C GLU A 250 -28.05 -0.20 4.22
N GLY A 251 -27.97 -1.31 3.51
CA GLY A 251 -27.63 -1.34 2.08
C GLY A 251 -26.14 -1.29 1.77
N SER A 252 -25.26 -1.31 2.79
CA SER A 252 -23.80 -1.32 2.62
C SER A 252 -23.09 -2.51 3.31
N GLU A 253 -23.83 -3.59 3.58
CA GLU A 253 -23.38 -4.74 4.40
C GLU A 253 -22.15 -5.47 3.85
N ASN A 254 -21.86 -5.29 2.56
CA ASN A 254 -20.71 -5.90 1.91
C ASN A 254 -19.59 -4.90 1.61
N CYS A 255 -19.77 -3.61 1.94
CA CYS A 255 -18.77 -2.59 1.62
C CYS A 255 -17.46 -2.73 2.41
N VAL A 256 -17.42 -3.57 3.44
CA VAL A 256 -16.19 -3.94 4.16
C VAL A 256 -16.15 -5.45 4.36
N ASN A 257 -14.98 -6.05 4.18
CA ASN A 257 -14.76 -7.45 4.52
C ASN A 257 -14.55 -7.61 6.02
N LEU A 258 -15.48 -8.26 6.70
CA LEU A 258 -15.55 -8.39 8.14
C LEU A 258 -15.25 -9.82 8.60
N LEU A 259 -14.38 -9.97 9.62
CA LEU A 259 -14.07 -11.26 10.24
C LEU A 259 -15.21 -11.79 11.13
N TYR A 260 -16.06 -10.91 11.65
CA TYR A 260 -17.10 -11.28 12.61
C TYR A 260 -18.48 -10.84 12.12
N GLU A 261 -19.50 -11.64 12.44
CA GLU A 261 -20.91 -11.26 12.22
C GLU A 261 -21.35 -10.18 13.22
N ASP A 262 -20.82 -10.25 14.45
CA ASP A 262 -21.08 -9.33 15.56
C ASP A 262 -19.98 -8.24 15.69
N TYR A 263 -19.45 -7.80 14.54
CA TYR A 263 -18.31 -6.88 14.39
C TYR A 263 -18.51 -5.50 15.04
N ALA A 264 -19.75 -5.06 15.24
CA ALA A 264 -20.06 -3.79 15.91
C ALA A 264 -20.26 -3.94 17.43
N SER A 265 -20.00 -5.13 18.01
CA SER A 265 -20.30 -5.36 19.44
C SER A 265 -19.27 -6.23 20.17
N ASN A 266 -19.27 -7.54 19.96
CA ASN A 266 -18.60 -8.47 20.86
C ASN A 266 -17.42 -9.23 20.25
N TYR A 267 -17.28 -9.29 18.92
CA TYR A 267 -16.24 -10.03 18.20
C TYR A 267 -16.15 -11.52 18.59
N LYS A 268 -17.30 -12.19 18.84
CA LYS A 268 -17.34 -13.59 19.27
C LYS A 268 -17.74 -14.54 18.16
N LYS A 269 -18.49 -14.05 17.17
CA LYS A 269 -19.07 -14.88 16.11
C LYS A 269 -18.32 -14.65 14.81
N VAL A 270 -17.33 -15.51 14.54
CA VAL A 270 -16.55 -15.45 13.29
C VAL A 270 -17.46 -15.65 12.07
N ASN A 271 -17.38 -14.79 11.08
CA ASN A 271 -18.15 -14.84 9.85
C ASN A 271 -17.60 -15.89 8.87
N THR A 272 -17.62 -17.14 9.32
CA THR A 272 -17.09 -18.29 8.59
C THR A 272 -17.72 -18.43 7.19
N THR A 273 -18.99 -18.12 7.06
CA THR A 273 -19.73 -18.22 5.77
C THR A 273 -19.18 -17.22 4.74
N LYS A 274 -19.01 -15.94 5.11
CA LYS A 274 -18.47 -14.90 4.21
C LYS A 274 -17.01 -15.21 3.86
N ILE A 275 -16.19 -15.55 4.85
CA ILE A 275 -14.78 -15.90 4.66
C ILE A 275 -14.64 -17.06 3.67
N LYS A 276 -15.29 -18.19 3.92
CA LYS A 276 -15.23 -19.36 3.01
C LYS A 276 -15.75 -19.06 1.62
N ARG A 277 -16.78 -18.21 1.47
CA ARG A 277 -17.29 -17.80 0.17
C ARG A 277 -16.24 -17.01 -0.63
N ILE A 278 -15.59 -16.04 0.01
CA ILE A 278 -14.54 -15.23 -0.64
C ILE A 278 -13.37 -16.14 -1.04
N LEU A 279 -12.87 -16.99 -0.13
CA LEU A 279 -11.73 -17.88 -0.41
C LEU A 279 -12.05 -18.88 -1.52
N ARG A 280 -13.27 -19.42 -1.58
CA ARG A 280 -13.71 -20.26 -2.70
C ARG A 280 -13.73 -19.49 -4.03
N ASN A 281 -14.12 -18.21 -4.02
CA ASN A 281 -14.06 -17.37 -5.22
C ASN A 281 -12.61 -17.19 -5.69
N VAL A 282 -11.67 -17.02 -4.74
CA VAL A 282 -10.23 -16.97 -5.02
C VAL A 282 -9.74 -18.27 -5.65
N GLU A 283 -10.05 -19.41 -5.02
CA GLU A 283 -9.66 -20.75 -5.50
C GLU A 283 -10.13 -21.02 -6.94
N ASN A 284 -11.35 -20.59 -7.29
CA ASN A 284 -11.90 -20.71 -8.64
C ASN A 284 -11.10 -19.91 -9.70
N GLN A 285 -10.33 -18.90 -9.29
CA GLN A 285 -9.46 -18.14 -10.17
C GLN A 285 -8.09 -18.80 -10.39
N LYS A 286 -7.78 -19.84 -9.59
CA LYS A 286 -6.51 -20.57 -9.63
C LYS A 286 -5.30 -19.64 -9.57
N PRO A 287 -5.14 -18.81 -8.50
CA PRO A 287 -3.92 -18.06 -8.31
C PRO A 287 -2.75 -19.01 -8.04
N ASP A 288 -1.53 -18.51 -8.21
CA ASP A 288 -0.32 -19.26 -7.84
C ASP A 288 -0.14 -19.27 -6.31
N ILE A 289 -0.55 -18.19 -5.62
CA ILE A 289 -0.47 -18.07 -4.16
C ILE A 289 -1.56 -17.10 -3.65
N THR A 290 -2.03 -17.31 -2.41
CA THR A 290 -3.03 -16.47 -1.75
C THR A 290 -2.50 -15.88 -0.44
N ILE A 291 -2.51 -14.55 -0.33
CA ILE A 291 -2.08 -13.78 0.84
C ILE A 291 -3.29 -13.14 1.51
N ALA A 292 -3.47 -13.39 2.81
CA ALA A 292 -4.50 -12.74 3.61
C ALA A 292 -3.91 -11.61 4.48
N LEU A 293 -4.46 -10.41 4.36
CA LEU A 293 -4.15 -9.24 5.17
C LEU A 293 -5.23 -9.11 6.25
N LEU A 294 -4.88 -9.31 7.53
CA LEU A 294 -5.84 -9.42 8.61
C LEU A 294 -5.64 -8.33 9.68
N HIS A 295 -6.60 -7.43 9.78
CA HIS A 295 -6.68 -6.44 10.85
C HIS A 295 -7.49 -7.02 12.02
N TRP A 296 -6.80 -7.60 13.00
CA TRP A 296 -7.37 -8.53 13.97
C TRP A 296 -6.68 -8.49 15.35
N GLY A 297 -7.13 -9.35 16.27
CA GLY A 297 -6.51 -9.50 17.60
C GLY A 297 -6.97 -8.44 18.59
N SER A 298 -6.11 -8.11 19.53
CA SER A 298 -6.37 -7.13 20.59
C SER A 298 -5.28 -6.07 20.57
N GLU A 299 -5.69 -4.81 20.63
CA GLU A 299 -4.76 -3.68 20.68
C GLU A 299 -3.81 -3.81 21.87
N TYR A 300 -2.58 -3.39 21.65
CA TYR A 300 -1.50 -3.27 22.63
C TYR A 300 -1.20 -4.58 23.39
N ASN A 301 -1.39 -5.70 22.70
CA ASN A 301 -1.03 -7.02 23.20
C ASN A 301 0.11 -7.59 22.35
N ASP A 302 1.22 -7.95 22.95
CA ASP A 302 2.38 -8.54 22.28
C ASP A 302 2.26 -10.05 22.05
N ALA A 303 1.23 -10.70 22.62
CA ALA A 303 0.89 -12.09 22.37
C ALA A 303 -0.39 -12.20 21.53
N HIS A 304 -0.38 -13.07 20.53
CA HIS A 304 -1.61 -13.42 19.80
C HIS A 304 -2.57 -14.24 20.68
N ASN A 305 -3.85 -14.20 20.38
CA ASN A 305 -4.88 -14.84 21.19
C ASN A 305 -5.48 -16.08 20.49
N ALA A 306 -6.27 -16.86 21.26
CA ALA A 306 -6.89 -18.09 20.77
C ALA A 306 -7.84 -17.86 19.57
N THR A 307 -8.44 -16.67 19.43
CA THR A 307 -9.31 -16.37 18.29
C THR A 307 -8.49 -16.15 17.03
N GLN A 308 -7.31 -15.50 17.13
CA GLN A 308 -6.37 -15.40 16.02
C GLN A 308 -5.92 -16.80 15.55
N GLU A 309 -5.65 -17.72 16.48
CA GLU A 309 -5.35 -19.13 16.16
C GLU A 309 -6.48 -19.83 15.39
N SER A 310 -7.72 -19.61 15.83
CA SER A 310 -8.91 -20.20 15.17
C SER A 310 -9.11 -19.64 13.76
N ILE A 311 -8.94 -18.32 13.56
CA ILE A 311 -9.06 -17.66 12.27
C ILE A 311 -7.90 -18.09 11.36
N LYS A 312 -6.66 -18.17 11.86
CA LYS A 312 -5.50 -18.69 11.12
C LYS A 312 -5.82 -20.09 10.57
N SER A 313 -6.30 -20.98 11.43
CA SER A 313 -6.65 -22.34 11.02
C SER A 313 -7.76 -22.37 9.97
N LEU A 314 -8.77 -21.48 10.07
CA LEU A 314 -9.81 -21.32 9.06
C LEU A 314 -9.23 -20.86 7.73
N MET A 315 -8.32 -19.85 7.72
CA MET A 315 -7.70 -19.31 6.51
C MET A 315 -6.86 -20.37 5.79
N PHE A 316 -5.90 -21.00 6.47
CA PHE A 316 -5.04 -22.04 5.89
C PHE A 316 -5.82 -23.26 5.39
N SER A 317 -6.86 -23.70 6.13
CA SER A 317 -7.73 -24.81 5.69
C SER A 317 -8.58 -24.48 4.46
N ASN A 318 -8.60 -23.24 4.01
CA ASN A 318 -9.36 -22.80 2.81
C ASN A 318 -8.45 -22.11 1.77
N GLY A 319 -7.16 -22.53 1.69
CA GLY A 319 -6.27 -22.18 0.59
C GLY A 319 -5.56 -20.83 0.71
N VAL A 320 -5.43 -20.29 1.92
CA VAL A 320 -4.51 -19.18 2.18
C VAL A 320 -3.12 -19.74 2.44
N ASP A 321 -2.10 -19.16 1.82
CA ASP A 321 -0.70 -19.58 1.94
C ASP A 321 0.10 -18.68 2.88
N ALA A 322 -0.25 -17.39 2.96
CA ALA A 322 0.40 -16.45 3.85
C ALA A 322 -0.62 -15.54 4.56
N ILE A 323 -0.39 -15.27 5.84
CA ILE A 323 -1.17 -14.33 6.65
C ILE A 323 -0.24 -13.21 7.13
N ILE A 324 -0.64 -11.96 6.89
CA ILE A 324 0.04 -10.77 7.37
C ILE A 324 -0.96 -9.97 8.23
N GLY A 325 -0.67 -9.88 9.52
CA GLY A 325 -1.55 -9.29 10.51
C GLY A 325 -1.20 -7.84 10.86
N SER A 326 -2.23 -7.10 11.29
CA SER A 326 -2.20 -5.71 11.77
C SER A 326 -3.24 -5.50 12.89
N HIS A 327 -3.34 -4.31 13.50
CA HIS A 327 -4.23 -3.91 14.59
C HIS A 327 -3.66 -4.04 16.02
N PRO A 328 -2.85 -5.04 16.42
CA PRO A 328 -2.30 -5.04 17.77
C PRO A 328 -1.36 -3.88 18.08
N HIS A 329 -0.89 -3.12 17.08
CA HIS A 329 0.08 -2.02 17.18
C HIS A 329 1.45 -2.45 17.72
N TYR A 330 1.57 -3.68 18.16
CA TYR A 330 2.81 -4.31 18.62
C TYR A 330 3.18 -5.44 17.65
N VAL A 331 4.49 -5.61 17.44
CA VAL A 331 5.00 -6.81 16.76
C VAL A 331 4.55 -8.05 17.53
N GLN A 332 4.01 -9.02 16.83
CA GLN A 332 3.69 -10.34 17.36
C GLN A 332 4.46 -11.42 16.58
N LYS A 333 4.37 -12.66 17.03
CA LYS A 333 5.08 -13.82 16.47
C LYS A 333 4.96 -13.88 14.94
N MET A 334 6.07 -14.26 14.29
CA MET A 334 6.13 -14.64 12.87
C MET A 334 6.66 -16.08 12.75
N GLU A 335 6.11 -16.83 11.80
CA GLU A 335 6.45 -18.24 11.63
C GLU A 335 6.30 -18.68 10.18
N LEU A 336 7.37 -19.21 9.60
CA LEU A 336 7.32 -20.00 8.37
C LEU A 336 7.20 -21.48 8.77
N ARG A 337 6.09 -22.11 8.35
CA ARG A 337 5.79 -23.48 8.71
C ARG A 337 6.40 -24.47 7.73
N GLN A 338 6.56 -25.71 8.14
CA GLN A 338 7.16 -26.77 7.32
C GLN A 338 6.38 -27.07 6.03
N ASP A 339 5.08 -26.76 6.00
CA ASP A 339 4.21 -26.94 4.83
C ASP A 339 4.35 -25.78 3.81
N GLY A 340 5.22 -24.80 4.06
CA GLY A 340 5.41 -23.63 3.21
C GLY A 340 4.38 -22.53 3.42
N THR A 341 3.49 -22.65 4.41
CA THR A 341 2.61 -21.55 4.79
C THR A 341 3.32 -20.61 5.79
N PHE A 342 2.98 -19.33 5.71
CA PHE A 342 3.59 -18.27 6.55
C PHE A 342 2.55 -17.51 7.35
N ILE A 343 2.92 -17.09 8.56
CA ILE A 343 2.12 -16.16 9.35
C ILE A 343 2.99 -15.14 10.08
N ALA A 344 2.60 -13.85 9.96
CA ALA A 344 2.95 -12.79 10.89
C ALA A 344 1.67 -12.35 11.58
N TYR A 345 1.55 -12.56 12.91
CA TYR A 345 0.32 -12.20 13.63
C TYR A 345 0.11 -10.70 13.73
N SER A 346 1.18 -9.90 13.79
CA SER A 346 1.18 -8.44 13.67
C SER A 346 2.57 -7.93 13.35
N LEU A 347 2.64 -6.95 12.45
CA LEU A 347 3.88 -6.25 12.13
C LEU A 347 4.13 -5.03 13.04
N GLY A 348 3.13 -4.59 13.84
CA GLY A 348 3.17 -3.35 14.63
C GLY A 348 2.83 -2.11 13.79
N ASP A 349 3.16 -0.92 14.29
CA ASP A 349 2.90 0.35 13.59
C ASP A 349 4.03 0.67 12.60
N PHE A 350 3.70 0.83 11.32
CA PHE A 350 4.68 1.32 10.34
C PHE A 350 5.18 2.72 10.71
N ILE A 351 4.29 3.56 11.20
CA ILE A 351 4.62 4.85 11.79
C ILE A 351 3.73 5.13 12.99
N SER A 352 4.35 5.53 14.09
CA SER A 352 3.70 5.80 15.37
C SER A 352 4.08 7.16 15.91
N ASP A 353 3.13 7.85 16.54
CA ASP A 353 3.41 9.06 17.33
C ASP A 353 3.92 8.76 18.76
N ALA A 354 4.13 7.48 19.07
CA ALA A 354 4.57 6.98 20.37
C ALA A 354 3.67 7.41 21.54
N ALA A 355 2.36 7.65 21.26
CA ALA A 355 1.39 7.96 22.31
C ALA A 355 1.27 6.82 23.34
N ARG A 356 1.62 5.60 22.91
CA ARG A 356 1.73 4.42 23.77
C ARG A 356 3.08 3.75 23.59
N ALA A 357 3.81 3.56 24.68
CA ALA A 357 5.13 2.94 24.69
C ALA A 357 5.08 1.53 24.06
N GLY A 358 6.01 1.25 23.16
CA GLY A 358 6.12 -0.02 22.44
C GLY A 358 5.47 -0.02 21.07
N THR A 359 4.79 1.06 20.66
CA THR A 359 4.28 1.25 19.30
C THR A 359 5.29 1.97 18.40
N GLU A 360 6.30 2.61 18.99
CA GLU A 360 7.34 3.35 18.27
C GLU A 360 8.32 2.44 17.51
N TYR A 361 8.29 1.12 17.75
CA TYR A 361 9.12 0.17 17.04
C TYR A 361 8.31 -0.97 16.45
N SER A 362 8.67 -1.37 15.25
CA SER A 362 7.98 -2.39 14.48
C SER A 362 8.89 -3.00 13.42
N VAL A 363 8.34 -3.60 12.38
CA VAL A 363 9.11 -4.23 11.31
C VAL A 363 8.55 -3.92 9.93
N VAL A 364 9.43 -3.87 8.94
CA VAL A 364 9.08 -4.13 7.54
C VAL A 364 9.45 -5.58 7.24
N LEU A 365 8.46 -6.36 6.83
CA LEU A 365 8.60 -7.77 6.43
C LEU A 365 8.98 -7.82 4.94
N ASP A 366 9.89 -8.71 4.58
CA ASP A 366 10.16 -9.18 3.22
C ASP A 366 9.83 -10.67 3.14
N LEU A 367 8.85 -11.03 2.33
CA LEU A 367 8.36 -12.39 2.15
C LEU A 367 8.85 -12.92 0.81
N GLU A 368 9.69 -13.96 0.83
CA GLU A 368 10.16 -14.64 -0.37
C GLU A 368 9.19 -15.73 -0.79
N ILE A 369 8.74 -15.67 -2.05
CA ILE A 369 7.80 -16.63 -2.65
C ILE A 369 8.48 -17.24 -3.87
N THR A 370 8.55 -18.58 -3.90
CA THR A 370 9.16 -19.31 -5.00
C THR A 370 8.15 -20.22 -5.67
N ARG A 371 8.11 -20.15 -7.00
CA ARG A 371 7.42 -21.11 -7.87
C ARG A 371 8.44 -22.03 -8.53
N ASP A 372 8.24 -23.33 -8.42
CA ASP A 372 8.91 -24.33 -9.25
C ASP A 372 8.24 -24.33 -10.63
N ASN A 373 8.98 -23.91 -11.67
CA ASN A 373 8.46 -23.78 -13.02
C ASN A 373 8.23 -25.15 -13.72
N MET A 374 8.79 -26.24 -13.18
CA MET A 374 8.57 -27.59 -13.71
C MET A 374 7.27 -28.20 -13.17
N THR A 375 6.99 -28.01 -11.88
CA THR A 375 5.81 -28.57 -11.22
C THR A 375 4.64 -27.60 -11.14
N GLY A 376 4.91 -26.30 -11.20
CA GLY A 376 3.94 -25.24 -10.96
C GLY A 376 3.64 -25.00 -9.48
N GLU A 377 4.27 -25.74 -8.57
CA GLU A 377 4.10 -25.55 -7.13
C GLU A 377 4.65 -24.18 -6.70
N THR A 378 3.86 -23.42 -5.95
CA THR A 378 4.25 -22.12 -5.40
C THR A 378 4.10 -22.14 -3.89
N LYS A 379 5.08 -21.62 -3.17
CA LYS A 379 5.06 -21.54 -1.70
C LYS A 379 5.95 -20.41 -1.18
N VAL A 380 5.74 -20.05 0.08
CA VAL A 380 6.69 -19.21 0.81
C VAL A 380 7.94 -20.03 1.11
N THR A 381 9.09 -19.53 0.66
CA THR A 381 10.40 -20.22 0.85
C THR A 381 11.28 -19.54 1.88
N GLY A 382 10.99 -18.27 2.20
CA GLY A 382 11.75 -17.51 3.19
C GLY A 382 11.01 -16.26 3.65
N TYR A 383 11.48 -15.68 4.72
CA TYR A 383 11.11 -14.35 5.13
C TYR A 383 12.27 -13.71 5.89
N GLU A 384 12.36 -12.40 5.72
CA GLU A 384 13.23 -11.53 6.50
C GLU A 384 12.42 -10.39 7.07
N TYR A 385 12.88 -9.77 8.13
CA TYR A 385 12.29 -8.55 8.64
C TYR A 385 13.36 -7.55 9.05
N THR A 386 13.12 -6.29 8.74
CA THR A 386 13.96 -5.18 9.18
C THR A 386 13.25 -4.41 10.29
N PRO A 387 13.80 -4.39 11.52
CA PRO A 387 13.30 -3.55 12.59
C PRO A 387 13.38 -2.07 12.21
N ILE A 388 12.27 -1.35 12.44
CA ILE A 388 12.13 0.08 12.20
C ILE A 388 11.72 0.80 13.48
N PHE A 389 11.95 2.11 13.52
CA PHE A 389 11.66 2.96 14.66
C PHE A 389 11.08 4.29 14.21
N SER A 390 10.02 4.75 14.88
CA SER A 390 9.43 6.07 14.66
C SER A 390 10.14 7.10 15.52
N VAL A 391 10.81 8.07 14.90
CA VAL A 391 11.52 9.17 15.56
C VAL A 391 10.72 10.45 15.35
N TYR A 392 10.51 11.21 16.42
CA TYR A 392 9.93 12.54 16.33
C TYR A 392 10.98 13.61 16.64
N ASP A 393 11.11 14.57 15.75
CA ASP A 393 11.92 15.77 15.93
C ASP A 393 11.02 17.01 15.81
N GLU A 394 11.18 18.00 16.70
CA GLU A 394 10.33 19.20 16.70
C GLU A 394 10.43 20.03 15.41
N LYS A 395 11.55 19.97 14.70
CA LYS A 395 11.79 20.73 13.47
C LYS A 395 11.43 19.96 12.22
N GLU A 396 11.72 18.65 12.22
CA GLU A 396 11.60 17.78 11.05
C GLU A 396 10.36 16.88 11.07
N GLY A 397 9.65 16.86 12.21
CA GLY A 397 8.46 16.05 12.40
C GLY A 397 8.76 14.57 12.61
N LEU A 398 7.74 13.75 12.34
CA LEU A 398 7.76 12.30 12.49
C LEU A 398 8.45 11.65 11.28
N LYS A 399 9.32 10.66 11.54
CA LYS A 399 10.05 9.90 10.52
C LYS A 399 10.18 8.44 10.93
N VAL A 400 10.23 7.57 9.93
CA VAL A 400 10.53 6.15 10.11
C VAL A 400 11.97 5.90 9.72
N VAL A 401 12.75 5.31 10.63
CA VAL A 401 14.16 4.99 10.42
C VAL A 401 14.41 3.50 10.61
N ARG A 402 15.40 2.95 9.93
CA ARG A 402 15.86 1.59 10.19
C ARG A 402 16.59 1.55 11.52
N LEU A 403 16.15 0.67 12.41
CA LEU A 403 16.54 0.70 13.82
C LEU A 403 18.03 0.42 14.01
N ARG A 404 18.59 -0.58 13.32
CA ARG A 404 20.02 -0.93 13.43
C ARG A 404 20.91 0.19 12.90
N GLU A 405 20.59 0.73 11.74
CA GLU A 405 21.34 1.83 11.12
C GLU A 405 21.25 3.12 11.96
N GLY A 406 20.12 3.36 12.62
CA GLY A 406 19.99 4.47 13.58
C GLY A 406 20.93 4.33 14.78
N ILE A 407 21.04 3.12 15.34
CA ILE A 407 21.98 2.80 16.42
C ILE A 407 23.43 3.00 15.95
N GLU A 408 23.81 2.40 14.82
CA GLU A 408 25.17 2.48 14.26
C GLU A 408 25.57 3.93 13.93
N ALA A 409 24.66 4.73 13.38
CA ALA A 409 24.91 6.13 13.07
C ALA A 409 25.18 6.96 14.34
N TYR A 410 24.43 6.70 15.42
CA TYR A 410 24.67 7.35 16.71
C TYR A 410 26.02 6.96 17.29
N GLU A 411 26.37 5.66 17.32
CA GLU A 411 27.65 5.14 17.83
C GLU A 411 28.86 5.66 17.04
N ALA A 412 28.69 5.86 15.72
CA ALA A 412 29.71 6.46 14.86
C ALA A 412 29.86 7.97 15.05
N GLY A 413 29.06 8.60 15.93
CA GLY A 413 29.08 10.04 16.19
C GLY A 413 28.54 10.89 15.05
N HIS A 414 27.80 10.29 14.13
CA HIS A 414 27.11 11.07 13.09
C HIS A 414 26.02 11.89 13.77
N VAL A 415 26.03 13.20 13.56
CA VAL A 415 24.98 14.10 14.03
C VAL A 415 23.69 13.72 13.31
N SER A 416 22.87 12.93 13.98
CA SER A 416 21.62 12.45 13.45
C SER A 416 20.46 12.93 14.33
N ARG A 417 19.25 12.68 13.88
CA ARG A 417 17.99 12.88 14.62
C ARG A 417 17.90 12.00 15.88
N VAL A 418 18.87 11.13 16.10
CA VAL A 418 18.91 10.18 17.21
C VAL A 418 19.60 10.88 18.38
N THR A 419 18.82 11.33 19.37
CA THR A 419 19.34 11.80 20.66
C THR A 419 19.80 10.61 21.52
N LYS A 420 20.46 10.90 22.63
CA LYS A 420 20.85 9.84 23.59
C LYS A 420 19.62 9.06 24.10
N GLU A 421 18.51 9.76 24.38
CA GLU A 421 17.26 9.15 24.83
C GLU A 421 16.68 8.22 23.75
N VAL A 422 16.64 8.67 22.52
CA VAL A 422 16.17 7.86 21.38
C VAL A 422 17.08 6.64 21.16
N TYR A 423 18.40 6.81 21.25
CA TYR A 423 19.34 5.71 21.18
C TYR A 423 19.08 4.65 22.26
N ASP A 424 18.90 5.05 23.52
CA ASP A 424 18.61 4.12 24.61
C ASP A 424 17.29 3.36 24.38
N GLN A 425 16.27 4.03 23.83
CA GLN A 425 15.02 3.41 23.41
C GLN A 425 15.25 2.41 22.27
N MET A 426 16.07 2.76 21.27
CA MET A 426 16.40 1.87 20.15
C MET A 426 17.13 0.61 20.62
N ILE A 427 18.08 0.73 21.56
CA ILE A 427 18.77 -0.43 22.17
C ILE A 427 17.80 -1.34 22.93
N TYR A 428 16.79 -0.80 23.57
CA TYR A 428 15.72 -1.59 24.19
C TYR A 428 14.82 -2.22 23.11
N ALA A 429 14.41 -1.45 22.12
CA ALA A 429 13.47 -1.84 21.06
C ALA A 429 13.98 -3.03 20.24
N ILE A 430 15.28 -3.04 19.86
CA ILE A 430 15.84 -4.12 19.03
C ILE A 430 15.67 -5.50 19.68
N LYS A 431 15.91 -5.60 21.00
CA LYS A 431 15.74 -6.82 21.77
C LYS A 431 14.27 -7.25 21.86
N ARG A 432 13.37 -6.29 22.02
CA ARG A 432 11.93 -6.54 22.13
C ARG A 432 11.33 -6.98 20.78
N VAL A 433 11.75 -6.36 19.67
CA VAL A 433 11.30 -6.76 18.34
C VAL A 433 11.70 -8.21 18.05
N ASP A 434 12.98 -8.56 18.28
CA ASP A 434 13.48 -9.91 18.01
C ASP A 434 12.78 -10.95 18.90
N ALA A 435 12.55 -10.66 20.18
CA ALA A 435 11.83 -11.55 21.10
C ALA A 435 10.36 -11.75 20.65
N ARG A 436 9.66 -10.65 20.38
CA ARG A 436 8.24 -10.71 19.93
C ARG A 436 8.09 -11.44 18.60
N ALA A 437 8.96 -11.16 17.63
CA ALA A 437 8.93 -11.82 16.34
C ALA A 437 9.12 -13.35 16.43
N LYS A 438 9.87 -13.83 17.43
CA LYS A 438 10.03 -15.26 17.74
C LYS A 438 8.93 -15.82 18.63
N GLY A 439 8.15 -14.98 19.29
CA GLY A 439 7.13 -15.37 20.27
C GLY A 439 7.74 -15.73 21.63
N GLU A 440 8.83 -15.05 22.02
CA GLU A 440 9.56 -15.18 23.28
C GLU A 440 9.18 -14.10 24.31
#